data_e167c29cedffd043d6d4d3b7b46cecd2
#
_entry.id   e167c29cedffd043d6d4d3b7b46cecd2
#
_cell.length_a   1.000
_cell.length_b   1.000
_cell.length_c   1.000
_cell.angle_alpha   90.00
_cell.angle_beta   90.00
_cell.angle_gamma   90.00
#
_symmetry.space_group_name_H-M   'P 1'
#
loop_
_entity.id
_entity.type
_entity.pdbx_description
1 polymer ?
#
loop_
_entity_poly.entity_id
_entity_poly.type
_entity_poly.pdbx_seq_one_letter_code
_entity_poly.pdbx_strand_id
1 'polypeptide(L)' 'MTEKIEHLILEHLRSMRADIAGIREDIREMKSRLSSLEQGIAGLRRDLYLV' A
#
# COMPACT_ATOMS: atom_id res chain seq x y z
N MET A 1 10.24 -20.83 30.92
CA MET A 1 10.55 -19.39 30.77
C MET A 1 10.85 -19.00 29.35
N THR A 2 11.78 -19.68 28.68
CA THR A 2 12.11 -19.43 27.27
C THR A 2 10.94 -19.66 26.34
N GLU A 3 10.09 -20.63 26.60
CA GLU A 3 8.91 -20.95 25.78
C GLU A 3 7.92 -19.80 25.71
N LYS A 4 7.67 -19.10 26.80
CA LYS A 4 6.78 -17.94 26.84
C LYS A 4 7.34 -16.79 26.03
N ILE A 5 8.62 -16.54 26.14
CA ILE A 5 9.30 -15.49 25.39
C ILE A 5 9.24 -15.79 23.89
N GLU A 6 9.53 -17.02 23.51
CA GLU A 6 9.46 -17.47 22.12
C GLU A 6 8.05 -17.31 21.55
N HIS A 7 7.05 -17.68 22.35
CA HIS A 7 5.65 -17.56 21.95
C HIS A 7 5.27 -16.09 21.72
N LEU A 8 5.67 -15.21 22.63
CA LEU A 8 5.42 -13.77 22.50
C LEU A 8 6.09 -13.18 21.26
N ILE A 9 7.31 -13.60 20.98
CA ILE A 9 8.05 -13.17 19.78
C ILE A 9 7.32 -13.63 18.52
N LEU A 10 6.88 -14.87 18.49
CA LEU A 10 6.14 -15.39 17.34
C LEU A 10 4.83 -14.66 17.12
N GLU A 11 4.09 -14.37 18.18
CA GLU A 11 2.86 -13.59 18.08
C GLU A 11 3.12 -12.20 17.55
N HIS A 12 4.19 -11.57 18.03
CA HIS A 12 4.59 -10.25 17.58
C HIS A 12 4.96 -10.25 16.09
N LEU A 13 5.72 -11.25 15.66
CA LEU A 13 6.08 -11.41 14.26
C LEU A 13 4.86 -11.63 13.36
N ARG A 14 3.90 -12.40 13.82
CA ARG A 14 2.64 -12.61 13.07
C ARG A 14 1.84 -11.32 12.93
N SER A 15 1.78 -10.54 14.00
CA SER A 15 1.12 -9.25 14.00
C SER A 15 1.80 -8.29 13.01
N MET A 16 3.12 -8.23 13.04
CA MET A 16 3.90 -7.41 12.10
C MET A 16 3.69 -7.84 10.66
N ARG A 17 3.63 -9.13 10.40
CA ARG A 17 3.34 -9.66 9.06
C ARG A 17 1.99 -9.22 8.55
N ALA A 18 0.98 -9.30 9.41
CA ALA A 18 -0.36 -8.86 9.06
C ALA A 18 -0.39 -7.36 8.74
N ASP A 19 0.31 -6.57 9.54
CA ASP A 19 0.43 -5.12 9.32
C ASP A 19 1.13 -4.81 8.00
N ILE A 20 2.21 -5.52 7.70
CA ILE A 20 2.95 -5.35 6.45
C ILE A 20 2.07 -5.71 5.25
N ALA A 21 1.30 -6.79 5.35
CA ALA A 21 0.38 -7.19 4.29
C ALA A 21 -0.68 -6.11 4.03
N GLY A 22 -1.22 -5.52 5.09
CA GLY A 22 -2.16 -4.41 4.99
C GLY A 22 -1.55 -3.18 4.33
N ILE A 23 -0.32 -2.84 4.71
CA ILE A 23 0.42 -1.72 4.12
C ILE A 23 0.69 -1.95 2.64
N ARG A 24 1.07 -3.16 2.26
CA ARG A 24 1.29 -3.51 0.85
C ARG A 24 0.03 -3.35 0.03
N GLU A 25 -1.10 -3.77 0.57
CA GLU A 25 -2.38 -3.62 -0.10
C GLU A 25 -2.75 -2.16 -0.27
N ASP A 26 -2.55 -1.35 0.77
CA ASP A 26 -2.78 0.09 0.72
C ASP A 26 -1.89 0.78 -0.32
N ILE A 27 -0.63 0.36 -0.43
CA ILE A 27 0.29 0.88 -1.43
C ILE A 27 -0.20 0.54 -2.84
N ARG A 28 -0.67 -0.66 -3.07
CA ARG A 28 -1.23 -1.06 -4.36
C ARG A 28 -2.43 -0.21 -4.75
N GLU A 29 -3.30 0.04 -3.78
CA GLU A 29 -4.47 0.89 -3.99
C GLU A 29 -4.05 2.32 -4.30
N MET A 30 -3.09 2.86 -3.57
CA MET A 30 -2.57 4.20 -3.83
C MET A 30 -1.92 4.31 -5.21
N LYS A 31 -1.15 3.32 -5.62
CA LYS A 31 -0.55 3.27 -6.95
C LYS A 31 -1.61 3.26 -8.03
N SER A 32 -2.67 2.50 -7.84
CA SER A 32 -3.80 2.45 -8.78
C SER A 32 -4.48 3.81 -8.91
N ARG A 33 -4.72 4.47 -7.79
CA ARG A 33 -5.31 5.81 -7.75
C ARG A 33 -4.42 6.85 -8.39
N LEU A 34 -3.12 6.77 -8.14
CA LEU A 34 -2.14 7.66 -8.77
C LEU A 34 -2.12 7.50 -10.28
N SER A 35 -2.14 6.26 -10.78
CA SER A 35 -2.23 5.98 -12.21
C SER A 35 -3.47 6.62 -12.82
N SER A 36 -4.62 6.47 -12.17
CA SER A 36 -5.87 7.07 -12.63
C SER A 36 -5.80 8.59 -12.66
N LEU A 37 -5.20 9.19 -11.63
CA LEU A 37 -4.99 10.64 -11.57
C LEU A 37 -4.05 11.13 -12.67
N GLU A 38 -2.95 10.41 -12.91
CA GLU A 38 -2.00 10.74 -13.96
C GLU A 38 -2.66 10.70 -15.34
N GLN A 39 -3.49 9.70 -15.59
CA GLN A 39 -4.25 9.58 -16.83
C GLN A 39 -5.25 10.73 -16.98
N GLY A 40 -5.92 11.09 -15.89
CA GLY A 40 -6.85 12.22 -15.87
C GLY A 40 -6.15 13.53 -16.15
N ILE A 41 -4.98 13.76 -15.54
CA ILE A 41 -4.17 14.96 -15.76
C ILE A 41 -3.65 15.01 -17.21
N ALA A 42 -3.19 13.86 -17.74
CA ALA A 42 -2.74 13.78 -19.11
C ALA A 42 -3.87 14.11 -20.10
N GLY A 43 -5.07 13.61 -19.82
CA GLY A 43 -6.26 13.93 -20.61
C GLY A 43 -6.60 15.42 -20.58
N LEU A 44 -6.55 16.05 -19.42
CA LEU A 44 -6.78 17.47 -19.26
C LEU A 44 -5.74 18.31 -20.01
N ARG A 45 -4.48 17.95 -19.93
CA ARG A 45 -3.39 18.63 -20.66
C ARG A 45 -3.61 18.53 -22.16
N ARG A 46 -3.99 17.36 -22.62
CA ARG A 46 -4.29 17.12 -24.04
C ARG A 46 -5.40 18.03 -24.52
N ASP A 47 -6.49 18.11 -23.74
CA ASP A 47 -7.63 18.96 -24.07
C ASP A 47 -7.25 20.45 -24.09
N LEU A 48 -6.41 20.89 -23.13
CA LEU A 48 -5.92 22.26 -23.08
C LEU A 48 -5.06 22.62 -24.28
N TYR A 49 -4.24 21.68 -24.76
CA TYR A 49 -3.38 21.90 -25.92
C TYR A 49 -4.13 21.86 -27.24
N LEU A 50 -5.22 21.13 -27.29
CA LEU A 50 -6.02 20.99 -28.51
C LEU A 50 -7.03 22.14 -28.69
N VAL A 51 -7.29 22.87 -27.62
CA VAL A 51 -8.14 24.06 -27.65
C VAL A 51 -7.33 25.29 -27.96
#